data_f5155a0489c23cb2c836a70785b75aea
#
_entry.id   f5155a0489c23cb2c836a70785b75aea
#
_cell.length_a   1.000
_cell.length_b   1.000
_cell.length_c   1.000
_cell.angle_alpha   90.00
_cell.angle_beta   90.00
_cell.angle_gamma   90.00
#
_symmetry.space_group_name_H-M   'P 1'
#
loop_
_entity.id
_entity.type
_entity.pdbx_description
1 polymer ?
#
loop_
_entity_poly.entity_id
_entity_poly.type
_entity_poly.pdbx_seq_one_letter_code
_entity_poly.pdbx_strand_id
1 'polypeptide(L)'
;MSDLIDRTVIGAVEYRISGDEDNVITARYVSSGSMGQKAGAVCRGRAVGDTSGGFAGDYVIRYFGVDDTVVGDFDWHIEAVGDAYRLTWRNRAENAFIPAGAGDVVFEGFGFHNSDRSIVVAYWMLDKVASALFASAGVAERPEP
;
A
#
# COMPACT_ATOMS: atom_id res chain seq x y z
N MET A 1 18.54 -5.89 -12.19
CA MET A 1 17.79 -5.11 -11.17
C MET A 1 16.52 -4.50 -11.72
N SER A 2 16.60 -3.93 -12.92
CA SER A 2 15.40 -3.33 -13.52
C SER A 2 14.27 -4.33 -13.71
N ASP A 3 14.57 -5.60 -13.95
CA ASP A 3 13.53 -6.63 -14.13
C ASP A 3 12.62 -6.77 -12.92
N LEU A 4 13.18 -6.71 -11.72
CA LEU A 4 12.37 -6.79 -10.52
C LEU A 4 11.45 -5.57 -10.38
N ILE A 5 12.01 -4.39 -10.62
CA ILE A 5 11.24 -3.14 -10.52
C ILE A 5 10.20 -3.06 -11.63
N ASP A 6 10.53 -3.57 -12.82
CA ASP A 6 9.62 -3.53 -13.96
C ASP A 6 8.46 -4.52 -13.85
N ARG A 7 8.56 -5.50 -12.95
CA ARG A 7 7.60 -6.60 -12.85
C ARG A 7 6.82 -6.61 -11.55
N THR A 8 7.03 -5.64 -10.70
CA THR A 8 6.27 -5.53 -9.46
C THR A 8 6.11 -4.09 -9.05
N VAL A 9 5.25 -3.88 -8.09
CA VAL A 9 5.09 -2.59 -7.45
C VAL A 9 5.67 -2.70 -6.06
N ILE A 10 6.66 -1.87 -5.77
CA ILE A 10 7.25 -1.75 -4.44
C ILE A 10 7.23 -0.29 -4.02
N GLY A 11 7.26 -0.06 -2.75
CA GLY A 11 7.29 1.29 -2.26
C GLY A 11 7.63 1.38 -0.79
N ALA A 12 7.61 2.61 -0.31
CA ALA A 12 7.84 2.95 1.08
C ALA A 12 6.78 3.92 1.53
N VAL A 13 6.40 3.83 2.79
CA VAL A 13 5.36 4.67 3.35
C VAL A 13 5.66 4.98 4.80
N GLU A 14 5.32 6.20 5.20
CA GLU A 14 5.30 6.60 6.61
C GLU A 14 3.84 6.75 7.04
N TYR A 15 3.47 6.05 8.10
CA TYR A 15 2.16 6.15 8.73
C TYR A 15 2.28 6.87 10.05
N ARG A 16 1.36 7.77 10.32
CA ARG A 16 1.33 8.53 11.57
C ARG A 16 -0.07 8.51 12.16
N ILE A 17 -0.16 8.16 13.44
CA ILE A 17 -1.42 8.31 14.18
C ILE A 17 -1.69 9.79 14.33
N SER A 18 -2.86 10.24 13.86
CA SER A 18 -3.21 11.66 13.87
C SER A 18 -3.28 12.21 15.29
N GLY A 19 -2.74 13.41 15.49
CA GLY A 19 -2.90 14.15 16.73
C GLY A 19 -4.15 15.00 16.78
N ASP A 20 -4.77 15.22 15.61
CA ASP A 20 -5.92 16.13 15.47
C ASP A 20 -7.25 15.38 15.37
N GLU A 21 -7.26 14.19 14.80
CA GLU A 21 -8.46 13.39 14.62
C GLU A 21 -8.32 12.06 15.33
N ASP A 22 -9.32 11.66 16.08
CA ASP A 22 -9.34 10.37 16.74
C ASP A 22 -9.52 9.24 15.72
N ASN A 23 -8.82 8.13 15.94
CA ASN A 23 -8.99 6.92 15.16
C ASN A 23 -8.64 7.10 13.67
N VAL A 24 -7.67 7.97 13.40
CA VAL A 24 -7.18 8.24 12.04
C VAL A 24 -5.66 8.04 12.00
N ILE A 25 -5.20 7.35 10.96
CA ILE A 25 -3.79 7.24 10.60
C ILE A 25 -3.61 7.90 9.25
N THR A 26 -2.66 8.82 9.16
CA THR A 26 -2.31 9.47 7.89
C THR A 26 -1.10 8.77 7.28
N ALA A 27 -1.00 8.81 5.95
CA ALA A 27 0.09 8.18 5.21
C ALA A 27 0.70 9.15 4.22
N ARG A 28 2.02 9.02 4.04
CA ARG A 28 2.76 9.61 2.92
C ARG A 28 3.53 8.47 2.28
N TYR A 29 3.40 8.29 0.99
CA TYR A 29 3.99 7.13 0.34
C TYR A 29 4.54 7.46 -1.04
N VAL A 30 5.49 6.61 -1.45
CA VAL A 30 6.00 6.56 -2.82
C VAL A 30 5.84 5.15 -3.34
N SER A 31 5.71 5.03 -4.64
CA SER A 31 5.53 3.76 -5.31
C SER A 31 6.46 3.70 -6.52
N SER A 32 6.79 2.49 -6.95
CA SER A 32 7.57 2.29 -8.17
C SER A 32 6.80 2.66 -9.45
N GLY A 33 5.57 3.12 -9.31
CA GLY A 33 4.97 3.91 -10.36
C GLY A 33 3.90 3.27 -11.20
N SER A 34 3.13 2.35 -10.69
CA SER A 34 2.19 1.61 -11.53
C SER A 34 0.73 1.72 -11.15
N MET A 35 0.31 2.68 -10.39
CA MET A 35 -1.07 2.69 -9.90
C MET A 35 -1.76 4.02 -10.18
N GLY A 36 -1.69 4.46 -11.44
CA GLY A 36 -2.34 5.68 -11.86
C GLY A 36 -1.70 6.94 -11.33
N GLN A 37 -0.44 6.88 -10.90
CA GLN A 37 0.25 8.00 -10.30
C GLN A 37 1.63 8.17 -10.93
N LYS A 38 2.17 9.37 -10.81
CA LYS A 38 3.47 9.71 -11.35
C LYS A 38 4.56 9.09 -10.49
N ALA A 39 5.50 8.39 -11.12
CA ALA A 39 6.65 7.80 -10.43
C ALA A 39 7.45 8.86 -9.70
N GLY A 40 7.82 8.58 -8.47
CA GLY A 40 8.60 9.50 -7.64
C GLY A 40 7.79 10.59 -6.94
N ALA A 41 6.50 10.69 -7.22
CA ALA A 41 5.66 11.62 -6.50
C ALA A 41 5.36 11.09 -5.09
N VAL A 42 5.37 11.96 -4.10
CA VAL A 42 4.94 11.62 -2.74
C VAL A 42 3.44 11.84 -2.66
N CYS A 43 2.72 10.79 -2.41
CA CYS A 43 1.27 10.80 -2.36
C CYS A 43 0.78 10.54 -0.94
N ARG A 44 -0.52 10.66 -0.74
CA ARG A 44 -1.12 10.58 0.59
C ARG A 44 -2.11 9.45 0.71
N GLY A 45 -2.33 9.05 1.96
CA GLY A 45 -3.36 8.08 2.30
C GLY A 45 -3.97 8.42 3.64
N ARG A 46 -5.12 7.80 3.91
CA ARG A 46 -5.84 8.01 5.16
C ARG A 46 -6.52 6.72 5.56
N ALA A 47 -6.30 6.31 6.80
CA ALA A 47 -6.92 5.13 7.38
C ALA A 47 -7.81 5.52 8.55
N VAL A 48 -8.89 4.77 8.72
CA VAL A 48 -9.83 4.92 9.83
C VAL A 48 -9.98 3.58 10.52
N GLY A 49 -9.85 3.59 11.84
CA GLY A 49 -10.00 2.40 12.68
C GLY A 49 -9.59 2.73 14.10
N ASP A 50 -9.72 1.77 14.99
CA ASP A 50 -9.43 1.98 16.40
C ASP A 50 -7.91 2.07 16.63
N THR A 51 -7.43 3.26 16.99
CA THR A 51 -6.02 3.50 17.27
C THR A 51 -5.70 3.50 18.77
N SER A 52 -6.66 3.16 19.63
CA SER A 52 -6.47 3.21 21.09
C SER A 52 -5.35 2.27 21.57
N GLY A 53 -5.11 1.18 20.87
CA GLY A 53 -4.03 0.24 21.16
C GLY A 53 -2.76 0.46 20.35
N GLY A 54 -2.62 1.57 19.66
CA GLY A 54 -1.50 1.84 18.78
C GLY A 54 -1.80 1.44 17.34
N PHE A 55 -0.76 0.99 16.61
CA PHE A 55 -0.90 0.64 15.19
C PHE A 55 -1.55 -0.72 14.95
N ALA A 56 -1.37 -1.69 15.83
CA ALA A 56 -1.92 -3.04 15.60
C ALA A 56 -3.45 -2.98 15.60
N GLY A 57 -4.07 -3.62 14.61
CA GLY A 57 -5.53 -3.66 14.47
C GLY A 57 -5.97 -3.71 13.03
N ASP A 58 -7.24 -3.47 12.82
CA ASP A 58 -7.88 -3.50 11.53
C ASP A 58 -8.41 -2.12 11.16
N TYR A 59 -8.18 -1.72 9.91
CA TYR A 59 -8.51 -0.39 9.41
C TYR A 59 -9.10 -0.49 8.03
N VAL A 60 -9.77 0.57 7.61
CA VAL A 60 -10.04 0.85 6.20
C VAL A 60 -9.11 1.96 5.78
N ILE A 61 -8.34 1.73 4.72
CA ILE A 61 -7.36 2.71 4.24
C ILE A 61 -7.59 3.03 2.78
N ARG A 62 -7.49 4.30 2.44
CA ARG A 62 -7.54 4.80 1.07
C ARG A 62 -6.28 5.55 0.72
N TYR A 63 -5.83 5.34 -0.49
CA TYR A 63 -4.69 6.04 -1.05
C TYR A 63 -5.11 6.93 -2.20
N PHE A 64 -4.47 8.09 -2.29
CA PHE A 64 -4.80 9.09 -3.27
C PHE A 64 -3.61 9.30 -4.19
N GLY A 65 -3.88 9.51 -5.48
CA GLY A 65 -2.86 9.88 -6.45
C GLY A 65 -2.54 11.36 -6.36
N VAL A 66 -1.68 11.83 -7.28
CA VAL A 66 -1.22 13.23 -7.28
C VAL A 66 -2.34 14.23 -7.49
N ASP A 67 -3.46 13.79 -8.06
CA ASP A 67 -4.65 14.63 -8.34
C ASP A 67 -5.77 14.38 -7.32
N ASP A 68 -5.45 13.76 -6.19
CA ASP A 68 -6.40 13.40 -5.14
C ASP A 68 -7.47 12.38 -5.55
N THR A 69 -7.29 11.73 -6.68
CA THR A 69 -8.14 10.61 -7.07
C THR A 69 -7.81 9.39 -6.22
N VAL A 70 -8.83 8.68 -5.77
CA VAL A 70 -8.62 7.44 -5.01
C VAL A 70 -8.04 6.38 -5.96
N VAL A 71 -6.84 5.91 -5.65
CA VAL A 71 -6.15 4.87 -6.44
C VAL A 71 -6.08 3.55 -5.71
N GLY A 72 -6.43 3.50 -4.44
CA GLY A 72 -6.49 2.26 -3.67
C GLY A 72 -7.49 2.39 -2.52
N ASP A 73 -8.19 1.31 -2.22
CA ASP A 73 -9.19 1.25 -1.16
C ASP A 73 -9.14 -0.18 -0.59
N PHE A 74 -8.65 -0.29 0.65
CA PHE A 74 -8.30 -1.60 1.22
C PHE A 74 -8.83 -1.79 2.62
N ASP A 75 -9.12 -3.06 2.94
CA ASP A 75 -9.13 -3.52 4.32
C ASP A 75 -7.68 -3.76 4.70
N TRP A 76 -7.24 -3.16 5.78
CA TRP A 76 -5.85 -3.09 6.16
C TRP A 76 -5.65 -3.69 7.55
N HIS A 77 -4.84 -4.72 7.62
CA HIS A 77 -4.55 -5.41 8.87
C HIS A 77 -3.11 -5.19 9.27
N ILE A 78 -2.90 -4.79 10.51
CA ILE A 78 -1.56 -4.60 11.09
C ILE A 78 -1.45 -5.50 12.31
N GLU A 79 -0.44 -6.36 12.31
CA GLU A 79 -0.13 -7.17 13.47
C GLU A 79 1.27 -6.88 13.99
N ALA A 80 1.41 -6.89 15.32
CA ALA A 80 2.71 -6.74 15.95
C ALA A 80 3.46 -8.07 15.89
N VAL A 81 4.73 -8.02 15.49
CA VAL A 81 5.63 -9.17 15.44
C VAL A 81 6.93 -8.75 16.09
N GLY A 82 7.11 -9.09 17.37
CA GLY A 82 8.25 -8.58 18.11
C GLY A 82 8.22 -7.06 18.17
N ASP A 83 9.30 -6.42 17.76
CA ASP A 83 9.42 -4.95 17.72
C ASP A 83 8.96 -4.38 16.37
N ALA A 84 8.48 -5.22 15.47
CA ALA A 84 8.08 -4.84 14.14
C ALA A 84 6.57 -5.04 13.93
N TYR A 85 6.10 -4.61 12.78
CA TYR A 85 4.73 -4.85 12.34
C TYR A 85 4.73 -5.56 11.00
N ARG A 86 3.77 -6.47 10.83
CA ARG A 86 3.44 -7.05 9.54
C ARG A 86 2.13 -6.44 9.09
N LEU A 87 2.06 -6.03 7.81
CA LEU A 87 0.91 -5.36 7.26
C LEU A 87 0.39 -6.13 6.05
N THR A 88 -0.94 -6.18 5.93
CA THR A 88 -1.61 -6.85 4.82
C THR A 88 -2.71 -5.95 4.30
N TRP A 89 -2.78 -5.79 2.98
CA TRP A 89 -3.81 -5.00 2.30
C TRP A 89 -4.66 -5.91 1.44
N ARG A 90 -5.98 -5.92 1.72
CA ARG A 90 -6.98 -6.65 0.91
C ARG A 90 -7.83 -5.66 0.16
N ASN A 91 -8.04 -5.93 -1.10
CA ASN A 91 -8.89 -5.06 -1.93
C ASN A 91 -10.33 -5.08 -1.38
N ARG A 92 -10.97 -3.91 -1.29
CA ARG A 92 -12.36 -3.82 -0.82
C ARG A 92 -13.36 -3.97 -1.95
N ALA A 93 -12.99 -3.47 -3.13
CA ALA A 93 -13.84 -3.54 -4.31
C ALA A 93 -12.95 -3.51 -5.53
N GLU A 94 -13.47 -4.01 -6.65
CA GLU A 94 -12.77 -3.87 -7.92
C GLU A 94 -12.58 -2.41 -8.27
N ASN A 95 -11.44 -2.09 -8.88
CA ASN A 95 -11.16 -0.74 -9.35
C ASN A 95 -10.33 -0.78 -10.61
N ALA A 96 -10.19 0.37 -11.28
CA ALA A 96 -9.51 0.46 -12.57
C ALA A 96 -7.99 0.29 -12.50
N PHE A 97 -7.40 0.41 -11.32
CA PHE A 97 -5.95 0.45 -11.16
C PHE A 97 -5.36 -0.88 -10.72
N ILE A 98 -6.14 -1.74 -10.07
CA ILE A 98 -5.66 -2.95 -9.44
C ILE A 98 -6.47 -4.15 -9.96
N PRO A 99 -5.82 -5.10 -10.66
CA PRO A 99 -6.51 -6.26 -11.22
C PRO A 99 -6.71 -7.34 -10.15
N ALA A 100 -7.55 -7.06 -9.18
CA ALA A 100 -7.86 -7.97 -8.10
C ALA A 100 -9.32 -7.80 -7.70
N GLY A 101 -9.93 -8.87 -7.23
CA GLY A 101 -11.30 -8.84 -6.74
C GLY A 101 -11.37 -8.38 -5.29
N ALA A 102 -12.60 -8.14 -4.82
CA ALA A 102 -12.85 -7.83 -3.43
C ALA A 102 -12.38 -8.99 -2.54
N GLY A 103 -11.69 -8.68 -1.46
CA GLY A 103 -11.15 -9.65 -0.52
C GLY A 103 -9.79 -10.22 -0.87
N ASP A 104 -9.30 -10.00 -2.09
CA ASP A 104 -7.97 -10.48 -2.48
C ASP A 104 -6.88 -9.69 -1.80
N VAL A 105 -5.84 -10.38 -1.33
CA VAL A 105 -4.64 -9.73 -0.82
C VAL A 105 -3.87 -9.14 -2.00
N VAL A 106 -3.60 -7.85 -1.94
CA VAL A 106 -2.89 -7.12 -3.00
C VAL A 106 -1.46 -6.81 -2.60
N PHE A 107 -1.26 -6.34 -1.38
CA PHE A 107 0.06 -5.96 -0.86
C PHE A 107 0.34 -6.62 0.47
N GLU A 108 1.63 -6.79 0.74
CA GLU A 108 2.16 -7.10 2.05
C GLU A 108 3.31 -6.16 2.37
N GLY A 109 3.63 -6.03 3.65
CA GLY A 109 4.72 -5.18 4.07
C GLY A 109 5.18 -5.44 5.49
N PHE A 110 6.33 -4.84 5.81
CA PHE A 110 6.90 -4.82 7.15
C PHE A 110 7.29 -3.41 7.52
N GLY A 111 7.15 -3.10 8.80
CA GLY A 111 7.53 -1.79 9.28
C GLY A 111 7.94 -1.79 10.74
N PHE A 112 8.40 -0.64 11.17
CA PHE A 112 8.81 -0.43 12.56
C PHE A 112 8.68 1.05 12.93
N HIS A 113 8.67 1.33 14.22
CA HIS A 113 8.56 2.71 14.70
C HIS A 113 9.78 3.53 14.34
N ASN A 114 9.54 4.72 13.78
CA ASN A 114 10.56 5.76 13.69
C ASN A 114 10.27 6.90 14.68
N SER A 115 9.10 6.86 15.32
CA SER A 115 8.76 7.70 16.48
C SER A 115 7.64 7.02 17.24
N ASP A 116 7.24 7.59 18.39
CA ASP A 116 6.16 7.01 19.20
C ASP A 116 4.84 6.93 18.45
N ARG A 117 4.60 7.83 17.50
CA ARG A 117 3.34 7.95 16.79
C ARG A 117 3.44 7.65 15.31
N SER A 118 4.58 7.16 14.86
CA SER A 118 4.76 6.86 13.43
C SER A 118 5.57 5.60 13.20
N ILE A 119 5.28 4.97 12.07
CA ILE A 119 6.03 3.81 11.59
C ILE A 119 6.44 4.06 10.15
N VAL A 120 7.53 3.44 9.75
CA VAL A 120 7.97 3.39 8.35
C VAL A 120 7.83 1.97 7.87
N VAL A 121 7.34 1.81 6.66
CA VAL A 121 6.93 0.52 6.11
C VAL A 121 7.47 0.39 4.69
N ALA A 122 8.06 -0.77 4.42
CA ALA A 122 8.33 -1.21 3.04
C ALA A 122 7.19 -2.13 2.62
N TYR A 123 6.69 -1.96 1.40
CA TYR A 123 5.59 -2.78 0.90
C TYR A 123 5.85 -3.24 -0.53
N TRP A 124 5.17 -4.31 -0.89
CA TRP A 124 5.25 -4.87 -2.24
C TRP A 124 3.93 -5.47 -2.64
N MET A 125 3.66 -5.44 -3.93
CA MET A 125 2.49 -6.10 -4.49
C MET A 125 2.75 -7.60 -4.60
N LEU A 126 1.76 -8.42 -4.30
CA LEU A 126 1.89 -9.87 -4.45
C LEU A 126 2.11 -10.24 -5.93
N ASP A 127 2.92 -11.25 -6.17
CA ASP A 127 3.30 -11.67 -7.52
C ASP A 127 2.10 -11.93 -8.42
N LYS A 128 1.07 -12.57 -7.89
CA LYS A 128 -0.14 -12.87 -8.63
C LYS A 128 -0.82 -11.61 -9.17
N VAL A 129 -0.90 -10.59 -8.35
CA VAL A 129 -1.54 -9.32 -8.73
C VAL A 129 -0.63 -8.54 -9.66
N ALA A 130 0.65 -8.49 -9.37
CA ALA A 130 1.63 -7.79 -10.20
C ALA A 130 1.70 -8.41 -11.60
N SER A 131 1.67 -9.72 -11.71
CA SER A 131 1.67 -10.41 -13.01
C SER A 131 0.44 -10.03 -13.82
N ALA A 132 -0.73 -9.98 -13.19
CA ALA A 132 -1.96 -9.58 -13.88
C ALA A 132 -1.92 -8.10 -14.30
N LEU A 133 -1.37 -7.25 -13.45
CA LEU A 133 -1.25 -5.82 -13.76
C LEU A 133 -0.36 -5.58 -14.97
N PHE A 134 0.82 -6.19 -14.99
CA PHE A 134 1.78 -5.97 -16.07
C PHE A 134 1.35 -6.67 -17.36
N ALA A 135 0.66 -7.79 -17.28
CA ALA A 135 0.07 -8.43 -18.46
C ALA A 135 -1.00 -7.52 -19.09
N SER A 136 -1.87 -6.92 -18.27
CA SER A 136 -2.87 -5.98 -18.76
C SER A 136 -2.25 -4.75 -19.43
N ALA A 137 -1.10 -4.31 -18.94
CA ALA A 137 -0.37 -3.18 -19.51
C ALA A 137 0.51 -3.57 -20.69
N GLY A 138 0.60 -4.85 -21.03
CA GLY A 138 1.46 -5.33 -22.10
C GLY A 138 2.93 -5.49 -21.70
N VAL A 139 3.28 -5.20 -20.46
CA VAL A 139 4.68 -5.24 -20.01
C VAL A 139 5.17 -6.69 -19.90
N ALA A 140 4.34 -7.56 -19.36
CA ALA A 140 4.69 -8.97 -19.16
C ALA A 140 4.81 -9.74 -20.48
N GLU A 141 4.35 -9.15 -21.58
CA GLU A 141 4.39 -9.75 -22.91
C GLU A 141 5.73 -9.60 -23.59
N ARG A 142 6.66 -8.87 -23.00
CA ARG A 142 7.99 -8.70 -23.61
C ARG A 142 8.66 -10.04 -23.79
N PRO A 143 9.29 -10.27 -24.96
CA PRO A 143 10.03 -11.50 -25.16
C PRO A 143 11.15 -11.65 -24.15
N GLU A 144 11.42 -12.87 -23.75
CA GLU A 144 12.57 -13.13 -22.93
C GLU A 144 13.85 -12.89 -23.74
N PRO A 145 14.85 -12.30 -23.14
CA PRO A 145 16.14 -12.12 -23.82
C PRO A 145 16.82 -13.42 -24.14
#